data_be480cb500363d42d0aefc1b82c29e96
#
_entry.id   be480cb500363d42d0aefc1b82c29e96
#
_cell.length_a   1.000
_cell.length_b   1.000
_cell.length_c   1.000
_cell.angle_alpha   90.00
_cell.angle_beta   90.00
_cell.angle_gamma   90.00
#
_symmetry.space_group_name_H-M   'P 1'
#
loop_
_entity.id
_entity.type
_entity.pdbx_description
1 polymer ?
#
loop_
_entity_poly.entity_id
_entity_poly.type
_entity_poly.pdbx_seq_one_letter_code
_entity_poly.pdbx_strand_id
1 'polypeptide(L)'
;VTKEDVKNAAEKYFLTNNTRVFVTGKGSEIIDALEGLEYNGKELTIRYFDKFGNETSKPNYSVSDDVSAESIVANYINSIGGRDRLEEVQSIEVTGNANLNMQGQSFVLEFYSLKNNQNQSLSTVTAGGMMVQKSVFNKYQGYNEVNGQRIPLTDSELESAIIDSALFSELNYDFSTIELVGRSVVNDEKVYEIKVTDSKTEYYSIESGLKIKEVETTEIEGNQIVVETTVNDYEEIDGVLIPSEINQVTPALPIPGGITIKFSKIKLDVKTSDSDFN
;
A
#
# COMPACT_ATOMS: atom_id res chain seq x y z
N VAL A 1 -43.76 -6.86 -27.51
CA VAL A 1 -43.29 -5.67 -26.76
C VAL A 1 -42.97 -4.60 -27.79
N THR A 2 -43.69 -3.51 -27.79
CA THR A 2 -43.49 -2.37 -28.68
C THR A 2 -42.66 -1.29 -28.00
N LYS A 3 -42.15 -0.31 -28.77
CA LYS A 3 -41.46 0.88 -28.18
C LYS A 3 -42.40 1.65 -27.24
N GLU A 4 -43.71 1.66 -27.53
CA GLU A 4 -44.72 2.31 -26.71
C GLU A 4 -44.92 1.57 -25.38
N ASP A 5 -44.89 0.23 -25.37
CA ASP A 5 -44.98 -0.57 -24.15
C ASP A 5 -43.77 -0.28 -23.22
N VAL A 6 -42.56 -0.16 -23.79
CA VAL A 6 -41.37 0.17 -23.02
C VAL A 6 -41.44 1.58 -22.44
N LYS A 7 -41.88 2.57 -23.24
CA LYS A 7 -42.06 3.95 -22.79
C LYS A 7 -43.06 4.04 -21.65
N ASN A 8 -44.26 3.43 -21.83
CA ASN A 8 -45.30 3.42 -20.80
C ASN A 8 -44.85 2.73 -19.51
N ALA A 9 -44.06 1.65 -19.62
CA ALA A 9 -43.48 0.99 -18.47
C ALA A 9 -42.42 1.91 -17.77
N ALA A 10 -41.58 2.57 -18.55
CA ALA A 10 -40.61 3.51 -18.02
C ALA A 10 -41.29 4.69 -17.29
N GLU A 11 -42.26 5.34 -17.90
CA GLU A 11 -43.03 6.42 -17.29
C GLU A 11 -43.77 5.99 -16.01
N LYS A 12 -44.25 4.74 -15.96
CA LYS A 12 -44.94 4.17 -14.79
C LYS A 12 -44.02 3.79 -13.64
N TYR A 13 -42.82 3.26 -13.93
CA TYR A 13 -41.97 2.65 -12.92
C TYR A 13 -40.69 3.44 -12.62
N PHE A 14 -40.18 4.27 -13.56
CA PHE A 14 -39.08 5.17 -13.30
C PHE A 14 -39.59 6.50 -12.76
N LEU A 15 -39.83 6.53 -11.46
CA LEU A 15 -40.29 7.72 -10.75
C LEU A 15 -39.12 8.64 -10.51
N THR A 16 -38.80 9.54 -11.46
CA THR A 16 -37.68 10.49 -11.37
C THR A 16 -37.68 11.34 -10.09
N ASN A 17 -38.87 11.62 -9.55
CA ASN A 17 -39.05 12.37 -8.31
C ASN A 17 -38.71 11.56 -7.04
N ASN A 18 -38.52 10.26 -7.14
CA ASN A 18 -38.22 9.35 -6.04
C ASN A 18 -37.01 8.45 -6.35
N THR A 19 -36.20 8.83 -7.32
CA THR A 19 -34.94 8.13 -7.64
C THR A 19 -33.87 8.51 -6.66
N ARG A 20 -33.11 7.52 -6.17
CA ARG A 20 -31.90 7.71 -5.37
C ARG A 20 -30.72 7.17 -6.16
N VAL A 21 -29.66 7.95 -6.23
CA VAL A 21 -28.40 7.55 -6.85
C VAL A 21 -27.40 7.30 -5.73
N PHE A 22 -26.82 6.11 -5.71
CA PHE A 22 -25.76 5.76 -4.79
C PHE A 22 -24.45 5.80 -5.55
N VAL A 23 -23.48 6.54 -5.01
CA VAL A 23 -22.14 6.65 -5.57
C VAL A 23 -21.15 6.15 -4.52
N THR A 24 -20.26 5.24 -4.91
CA THR A 24 -19.15 4.77 -4.09
C THR A 24 -17.85 5.09 -4.82
N GLY A 25 -16.85 5.58 -4.11
CA GLY A 25 -15.57 5.94 -4.70
C GLY A 25 -14.70 6.72 -3.72
N LYS A 26 -13.55 7.16 -4.19
CA LYS A 26 -12.64 8.00 -3.42
C LYS A 26 -13.24 9.40 -3.25
N GLY A 27 -13.72 9.70 -2.05
CA GLY A 27 -14.46 10.92 -1.76
C GLY A 27 -13.69 12.20 -2.09
N SER A 28 -12.36 12.23 -1.85
CA SER A 28 -11.49 13.36 -2.17
C SER A 28 -11.46 13.71 -3.67
N GLU A 29 -11.79 12.77 -4.55
CA GLU A 29 -11.78 12.98 -6.01
C GLU A 29 -13.16 13.30 -6.57
N ILE A 30 -14.24 12.83 -5.93
CA ILE A 30 -15.58 12.87 -6.53
C ILE A 30 -16.54 13.84 -5.86
N ILE A 31 -16.32 14.23 -4.60
CA ILE A 31 -17.30 15.01 -3.83
C ILE A 31 -17.57 16.38 -4.47
N ASP A 32 -16.54 17.10 -4.85
CA ASP A 32 -16.69 18.44 -5.42
C ASP A 32 -17.46 18.41 -6.75
N ALA A 33 -17.23 17.38 -7.56
CA ALA A 33 -17.96 17.18 -8.81
C ALA A 33 -19.44 16.80 -8.58
N LEU A 34 -19.73 16.05 -7.52
CA LEU A 34 -21.09 15.66 -7.15
C LEU A 34 -21.88 16.84 -6.57
N GLU A 35 -21.28 17.67 -5.73
CA GLU A 35 -21.93 18.82 -5.09
C GLU A 35 -22.35 19.91 -6.09
N GLY A 36 -21.74 19.94 -7.26
CA GLY A 36 -22.12 20.88 -8.32
C GLY A 36 -23.25 20.36 -9.24
N LEU A 37 -23.80 19.16 -9.00
CA LEU A 37 -24.79 18.58 -9.90
C LEU A 37 -26.17 19.17 -9.69
N GLU A 38 -26.81 19.52 -10.81
CA GLU A 38 -28.20 19.98 -10.87
C GLU A 38 -29.06 19.01 -11.68
N TYR A 39 -30.30 18.87 -11.26
CA TYR A 39 -31.34 18.18 -12.03
C TYR A 39 -32.59 19.07 -12.17
N ASN A 40 -33.00 19.35 -13.41
CA ASN A 40 -34.11 20.27 -13.72
C ASN A 40 -33.96 21.64 -13.06
N GLY A 41 -32.75 22.22 -13.02
CA GLY A 41 -32.44 23.53 -12.43
C GLY A 41 -32.52 23.58 -10.91
N LYS A 42 -32.42 22.44 -10.26
CA LYS A 42 -32.31 22.32 -8.80
C LYS A 42 -31.07 21.54 -8.43
N GLU A 43 -30.30 22.05 -7.48
CA GLU A 43 -29.18 21.33 -6.88
C GLU A 43 -29.65 20.01 -6.25
N LEU A 44 -28.86 18.96 -6.44
CA LEU A 44 -29.11 17.67 -5.82
C LEU A 44 -28.66 17.71 -4.36
N THR A 45 -29.51 17.25 -3.46
CA THR A 45 -29.14 17.09 -2.05
C THR A 45 -28.28 15.86 -1.89
N ILE A 46 -27.05 16.04 -1.47
CA ILE A 46 -26.10 14.96 -1.18
C ILE A 46 -26.19 14.59 0.30
N ARG A 47 -26.20 13.28 0.56
CA ARG A 47 -26.12 12.70 1.89
C ARG A 47 -24.90 11.79 1.94
N TYR A 48 -24.14 11.87 3.00
CA TYR A 48 -22.91 11.10 3.19
C TYR A 48 -23.18 9.94 4.14
N PHE A 49 -22.62 8.78 3.80
CA PHE A 49 -22.75 7.55 4.58
C PHE A 49 -21.39 6.90 4.76
N ASP A 50 -21.19 6.29 5.93
CA ASP A 50 -20.02 5.45 6.19
C ASP A 50 -20.16 4.07 5.47
N LYS A 51 -19.13 3.25 5.56
CA LYS A 51 -19.10 1.90 4.97
C LYS A 51 -20.16 0.95 5.54
N PHE A 52 -20.78 1.29 6.66
CA PHE A 52 -21.87 0.51 7.28
C PHE A 52 -23.25 1.04 6.94
N GLY A 53 -23.33 2.14 6.19
CA GLY A 53 -24.60 2.77 5.79
C GLY A 53 -25.15 3.73 6.85
N ASN A 54 -24.39 4.12 7.85
CA ASN A 54 -24.78 5.16 8.79
C ASN A 54 -24.56 6.53 8.18
N GLU A 55 -25.54 7.44 8.33
CA GLU A 55 -25.39 8.81 7.87
C GLU A 55 -24.31 9.54 8.66
N THR A 56 -23.45 10.27 7.95
CA THR A 56 -22.32 11.02 8.52
C THR A 56 -22.29 12.45 7.95
N SER A 57 -21.45 13.31 8.51
CA SER A 57 -21.16 14.62 7.94
C SER A 57 -20.30 14.50 6.69
N LYS A 58 -20.25 15.57 5.87
CA LYS A 58 -19.32 15.68 4.74
C LYS A 58 -17.89 15.40 5.22
N PRO A 59 -17.18 14.45 4.62
CA PRO A 59 -15.78 14.24 4.94
C PRO A 59 -14.94 15.48 4.62
N ASN A 60 -14.01 15.83 5.49
CA ASN A 60 -13.07 16.91 5.25
C ASN A 60 -11.72 16.32 4.85
N TYR A 61 -11.35 16.50 3.58
CA TYR A 61 -10.07 16.07 3.00
C TYR A 61 -9.03 17.19 2.94
N SER A 62 -9.39 18.41 3.34
CA SER A 62 -8.43 19.53 3.34
C SER A 62 -7.32 19.31 4.35
N VAL A 63 -6.13 19.70 3.97
CA VAL A 63 -4.95 19.73 4.84
C VAL A 63 -4.70 21.18 5.23
N SER A 64 -4.26 21.40 6.44
CA SER A 64 -3.89 22.73 6.94
C SER A 64 -2.61 23.21 6.26
N ASP A 65 -2.48 24.50 5.99
CA ASP A 65 -1.36 25.10 5.24
C ASP A 65 0.03 24.89 5.90
N ASP A 66 0.04 24.56 7.19
CA ASP A 66 1.26 24.29 7.96
C ASP A 66 1.74 22.81 7.85
N VAL A 67 0.97 21.96 7.17
CA VAL A 67 1.31 20.53 6.98
C VAL A 67 1.87 20.31 5.57
N SER A 68 3.04 19.71 5.48
CA SER A 68 3.72 19.36 4.23
C SER A 68 4.05 17.86 4.19
N ALA A 69 4.33 17.32 3.01
CA ALA A 69 4.82 15.95 2.87
C ALA A 69 6.08 15.70 3.72
N GLU A 70 7.01 16.68 3.75
CA GLU A 70 8.23 16.61 4.56
C GLU A 70 7.89 16.52 6.05
N SER A 71 6.95 17.31 6.56
CA SER A 71 6.57 17.29 7.98
C SER A 71 5.90 15.98 8.38
N ILE A 72 5.11 15.37 7.49
CA ILE A 72 4.45 14.08 7.72
C ILE A 72 5.49 12.96 7.78
N VAL A 73 6.41 12.89 6.81
CA VAL A 73 7.47 11.89 6.77
C VAL A 73 8.45 12.07 7.95
N ALA A 74 8.78 13.31 8.32
CA ALA A 74 9.59 13.58 9.49
C ALA A 74 8.92 13.09 10.79
N ASN A 75 7.59 13.24 10.90
CA ASN A 75 6.84 12.71 12.03
C ASN A 75 6.87 11.17 12.05
N TYR A 76 6.72 10.52 10.89
CA TYR A 76 6.87 9.07 10.78
C TYR A 76 8.27 8.60 11.23
N ILE A 77 9.33 9.21 10.70
CA ILE A 77 10.73 8.91 11.09
C ILE A 77 10.90 9.02 12.60
N ASN A 78 10.36 10.09 13.21
CA ASN A 78 10.41 10.26 14.67
C ASN A 78 9.63 9.17 15.41
N SER A 79 8.46 8.79 14.89
CA SER A 79 7.60 7.78 15.51
C SER A 79 8.21 6.37 15.49
N ILE A 80 9.03 6.05 14.49
CA ILE A 80 9.67 4.73 14.36
C ILE A 80 11.06 4.63 14.99
N GLY A 81 11.56 5.68 15.68
CA GLY A 81 12.84 5.62 16.42
C GLY A 81 13.72 6.86 16.27
N GLY A 82 13.36 7.76 15.34
CA GLY A 82 14.11 8.98 15.07
C GLY A 82 15.29 8.78 14.12
N ARG A 83 15.62 9.84 13.37
CA ARG A 83 16.64 9.81 12.30
C ARG A 83 17.96 9.23 12.76
N ASP A 84 18.48 9.71 13.88
CA ASP A 84 19.84 9.28 14.37
C ASP A 84 19.87 7.77 14.60
N ARG A 85 18.84 7.20 15.25
CA ARG A 85 18.77 5.76 15.51
C ARG A 85 18.60 4.95 14.23
N LEU A 86 17.77 5.42 13.28
CA LEU A 86 17.55 4.73 12.01
C LEU A 86 18.82 4.71 11.14
N GLU A 87 19.61 5.80 11.12
CA GLU A 87 20.89 5.89 10.39
C GLU A 87 21.99 4.99 10.99
N GLU A 88 21.88 4.61 12.26
CA GLU A 88 22.81 3.67 12.90
C GLU A 88 22.56 2.21 12.49
N VAL A 89 21.34 1.87 12.03
CA VAL A 89 21.01 0.48 11.65
C VAL A 89 21.83 0.02 10.46
N GLN A 90 22.53 -1.11 10.62
CA GLN A 90 23.41 -1.66 9.58
C GLN A 90 22.71 -2.70 8.70
N SER A 91 21.73 -3.42 9.26
CA SER A 91 20.98 -4.45 8.53
C SER A 91 19.66 -4.78 9.24
N ILE A 92 18.73 -5.31 8.47
CA ILE A 92 17.45 -5.84 8.95
C ILE A 92 17.25 -7.24 8.40
N GLU A 93 17.13 -8.22 9.29
CA GLU A 93 16.77 -9.61 8.98
C GLU A 93 15.34 -9.88 9.44
N VAL A 94 14.48 -10.34 8.55
CA VAL A 94 13.08 -10.65 8.86
C VAL A 94 12.73 -12.05 8.41
N THR A 95 12.06 -12.81 9.27
CA THR A 95 11.44 -14.10 8.93
C THR A 95 9.97 -14.04 9.27
N GLY A 96 9.13 -14.51 8.38
CA GLY A 96 7.68 -14.50 8.57
C GLY A 96 6.98 -15.65 7.89
N ASN A 97 5.69 -15.75 8.09
CA ASN A 97 4.85 -16.74 7.42
C ASN A 97 3.46 -16.19 7.09
N ALA A 98 2.83 -16.80 6.11
CA ALA A 98 1.43 -16.59 5.80
C ALA A 98 0.71 -17.91 5.60
N ASN A 99 -0.52 -18.00 6.09
CA ASN A 99 -1.39 -19.14 5.86
C ASN A 99 -2.34 -18.85 4.70
N LEU A 100 -2.27 -19.65 3.66
CA LEU A 100 -3.14 -19.56 2.50
C LEU A 100 -4.16 -20.69 2.51
N ASN A 101 -5.42 -20.37 2.28
CA ASN A 101 -6.48 -21.35 2.05
C ASN A 101 -6.93 -21.23 0.60
N MET A 102 -6.54 -22.19 -0.22
CA MET A 102 -6.93 -22.27 -1.63
C MET A 102 -7.63 -23.59 -1.91
N GLN A 103 -8.83 -23.51 -2.46
CA GLN A 103 -9.63 -24.69 -2.86
C GLN A 103 -9.79 -25.75 -1.73
N GLY A 104 -9.88 -25.30 -0.47
CA GLY A 104 -10.03 -26.17 0.70
C GLY A 104 -8.74 -26.84 1.18
N GLN A 105 -7.59 -26.46 0.62
CA GLN A 105 -6.26 -26.87 1.11
C GLN A 105 -5.58 -25.68 1.78
N SER A 106 -4.90 -25.95 2.89
CA SER A 106 -4.10 -24.95 3.62
C SER A 106 -2.63 -25.12 3.22
N PHE A 107 -2.03 -24.00 2.84
CA PHE A 107 -0.61 -23.89 2.53
C PHE A 107 0.03 -22.87 3.45
N VAL A 108 1.26 -23.14 3.86
CA VAL A 108 2.08 -22.15 4.59
C VAL A 108 3.15 -21.65 3.62
N LEU A 109 3.17 -20.33 3.45
CA LEU A 109 4.29 -19.65 2.81
C LEU A 109 5.22 -19.15 3.92
N GLU A 110 6.52 -19.38 3.75
CA GLU A 110 7.56 -18.84 4.63
C GLU A 110 8.31 -17.76 3.88
N PHE A 111 8.48 -16.62 4.55
CA PHE A 111 9.13 -15.43 4.01
C PHE A 111 10.43 -15.20 4.76
N TYR A 112 11.47 -14.88 4.03
CA TYR A 112 12.74 -14.42 4.58
C TYR A 112 13.17 -13.18 3.81
N SER A 113 13.66 -12.17 4.53
CA SER A 113 14.25 -10.96 3.95
C SER A 113 15.48 -10.56 4.75
N LEU A 114 16.52 -10.16 4.03
CA LEU A 114 17.74 -9.57 4.57
C LEU A 114 18.08 -8.34 3.74
N LYS A 115 18.24 -7.21 4.41
CA LYS A 115 18.71 -5.95 3.80
C LYS A 115 19.88 -5.40 4.61
N ASN A 116 20.75 -4.64 3.97
CA ASN A 116 21.83 -3.93 4.67
C ASN A 116 21.94 -2.46 4.21
N ASN A 117 22.71 -1.67 4.95
CA ASN A 117 22.95 -0.25 4.69
C ASN A 117 23.84 0.02 3.46
N GLN A 118 24.24 -1.01 2.73
CA GLN A 118 25.02 -0.91 1.48
C GLN A 118 24.15 -1.07 0.25
N ASN A 119 22.81 -0.96 0.38
CA ASN A 119 21.84 -1.18 -0.68
C ASN A 119 21.95 -2.60 -1.29
N GLN A 120 22.00 -3.59 -0.42
CA GLN A 120 21.93 -4.99 -0.81
C GLN A 120 20.68 -5.63 -0.19
N SER A 121 19.97 -6.43 -0.95
CA SER A 121 18.79 -7.13 -0.46
C SER A 121 18.68 -8.54 -1.00
N LEU A 122 18.18 -9.43 -0.14
CA LEU A 122 17.79 -10.79 -0.46
C LEU A 122 16.40 -11.01 0.09
N SER A 123 15.51 -11.54 -0.70
CA SER A 123 14.24 -12.07 -0.22
C SER A 123 13.96 -13.45 -0.80
N THR A 124 13.32 -14.31 -0.01
CA THR A 124 12.87 -15.63 -0.45
C THR A 124 11.46 -15.93 0.01
N VAL A 125 10.74 -16.66 -0.79
CA VAL A 125 9.44 -17.25 -0.44
C VAL A 125 9.56 -18.74 -0.64
N THR A 126 9.22 -19.53 0.40
CA THR A 126 9.15 -20.98 0.33
C THR A 126 7.74 -21.49 0.60
N ALA A 127 7.38 -22.60 -0.01
CA ALA A 127 6.12 -23.30 0.20
C ALA A 127 6.41 -24.80 0.40
N GLY A 128 6.03 -25.33 1.56
CA GLY A 128 6.28 -26.74 1.89
C GLY A 128 7.77 -27.13 1.85
N GLY A 129 8.66 -26.20 2.22
CA GLY A 129 10.11 -26.40 2.20
C GLY A 129 10.77 -26.28 0.81
N MET A 130 10.00 -25.97 -0.24
CA MET A 130 10.54 -25.69 -1.58
C MET A 130 10.56 -24.18 -1.83
N MET A 131 11.71 -23.66 -2.30
CA MET A 131 11.83 -22.26 -2.70
C MET A 131 11.02 -22.01 -3.98
N VAL A 132 10.03 -21.13 -3.89
CA VAL A 132 9.18 -20.75 -5.02
C VAL A 132 9.62 -19.43 -5.66
N GLN A 133 10.21 -18.55 -4.87
CA GLN A 133 10.74 -17.27 -5.34
C GLN A 133 11.97 -16.88 -4.53
N LYS A 134 12.97 -16.35 -5.21
CA LYS A 134 14.12 -15.65 -4.63
C LYS A 134 14.35 -14.37 -5.42
N SER A 135 14.57 -13.25 -4.72
CA SER A 135 14.98 -11.98 -5.32
C SER A 135 16.26 -11.53 -4.66
N VAL A 136 17.22 -11.14 -5.47
CA VAL A 136 18.53 -10.66 -5.01
C VAL A 136 18.84 -9.36 -5.70
N PHE A 137 19.29 -8.39 -4.92
CA PHE A 137 19.87 -7.17 -5.42
C PHE A 137 21.18 -6.87 -4.70
N ASN A 138 22.25 -6.59 -5.46
CA ASN A 138 23.58 -6.31 -4.95
C ASN A 138 24.12 -5.05 -5.60
N LYS A 139 23.74 -3.88 -5.06
CA LYS A 139 24.21 -2.53 -5.44
C LYS A 139 24.02 -2.14 -6.92
N TYR A 140 24.40 -3.02 -7.85
CA TYR A 140 24.47 -2.71 -9.28
C TYR A 140 23.80 -3.72 -10.17
N GLN A 141 23.47 -4.88 -9.64
CA GLN A 141 22.87 -5.97 -10.38
C GLN A 141 21.92 -6.76 -9.48
N GLY A 142 20.99 -7.43 -10.11
CA GLY A 142 20.05 -8.27 -9.37
C GLY A 142 19.38 -9.29 -10.30
N TYR A 143 18.68 -10.21 -9.68
CA TYR A 143 17.89 -11.19 -10.39
C TYR A 143 16.68 -11.64 -9.56
N ASN A 144 15.65 -12.05 -10.27
CA ASN A 144 14.57 -12.83 -9.71
C ASN A 144 14.77 -14.29 -10.10
N GLU A 145 14.54 -15.22 -9.17
CA GLU A 145 14.53 -16.66 -9.41
C GLU A 145 13.14 -17.20 -9.10
N VAL A 146 12.48 -17.77 -10.08
CA VAL A 146 11.16 -18.38 -9.94
C VAL A 146 11.25 -19.82 -10.42
N ASN A 147 10.85 -20.78 -9.59
CA ASN A 147 10.93 -22.21 -9.87
C ASN A 147 12.33 -22.65 -10.35
N GLY A 148 13.39 -22.06 -9.80
CA GLY A 148 14.78 -22.37 -10.14
C GLY A 148 15.30 -21.72 -11.43
N GLN A 149 14.49 -20.91 -12.10
CA GLN A 149 14.92 -20.14 -13.27
C GLN A 149 15.29 -18.71 -12.86
N ARG A 150 16.54 -18.32 -13.10
CA ARG A 150 17.04 -16.97 -12.84
C ARG A 150 16.75 -16.05 -14.01
N ILE A 151 16.18 -14.90 -13.71
CA ILE A 151 15.85 -13.83 -14.64
C ILE A 151 16.55 -12.57 -14.14
N PRO A 152 17.56 -12.04 -14.85
CA PRO A 152 18.20 -10.78 -14.47
C PRO A 152 17.19 -9.64 -14.43
N LEU A 153 17.37 -8.70 -13.49
CA LEU A 153 16.58 -7.48 -13.45
C LEU A 153 16.87 -6.61 -14.67
N THR A 154 15.82 -6.03 -15.23
CA THR A 154 15.90 -5.00 -16.27
C THR A 154 16.40 -3.68 -15.68
N ASP A 155 16.80 -2.71 -16.53
CA ASP A 155 17.27 -1.39 -16.05
C ASP A 155 16.21 -0.69 -15.19
N SER A 156 14.94 -0.75 -15.55
CA SER A 156 13.84 -0.17 -14.79
C SER A 156 13.64 -0.87 -13.44
N GLU A 157 13.76 -2.20 -13.38
CA GLU A 157 13.69 -2.96 -12.15
C GLU A 157 14.90 -2.70 -11.23
N LEU A 158 16.08 -2.45 -11.81
CA LEU A 158 17.27 -2.05 -11.05
C LEU A 158 17.09 -0.69 -10.38
N GLU A 159 16.50 0.29 -11.08
CA GLU A 159 16.19 1.61 -10.50
C GLU A 159 15.22 1.48 -9.30
N SER A 160 14.18 0.68 -9.43
CA SER A 160 13.26 0.40 -8.32
C SER A 160 13.96 -0.33 -7.17
N ALA A 161 14.79 -1.35 -7.49
CA ALA A 161 15.50 -2.13 -6.50
C ALA A 161 16.49 -1.31 -5.66
N ILE A 162 17.08 -0.25 -6.22
CA ILE A 162 17.92 0.70 -5.46
C ILE A 162 17.13 1.35 -4.33
N ILE A 163 15.91 1.82 -4.63
CA ILE A 163 15.04 2.46 -3.64
C ILE A 163 14.56 1.43 -2.61
N ASP A 164 14.10 0.28 -3.08
CA ASP A 164 13.52 -0.77 -2.23
C ASP A 164 14.55 -1.49 -1.35
N SER A 165 15.83 -1.47 -1.73
CA SER A 165 16.91 -2.04 -0.92
C SER A 165 17.30 -1.18 0.28
N ALA A 166 16.91 0.09 0.31
CA ALA A 166 17.14 0.96 1.46
C ALA A 166 16.46 0.37 2.72
N LEU A 167 17.13 0.48 3.87
CA LEU A 167 16.59 0.02 5.15
C LEU A 167 15.36 0.84 5.55
N PHE A 168 15.46 2.15 5.37
CA PHE A 168 14.41 3.14 5.62
C PHE A 168 14.43 4.14 4.45
N SER A 169 13.63 3.88 3.42
CA SER A 169 13.61 4.70 2.18
C SER A 169 13.25 6.16 2.45
N GLU A 170 12.41 6.39 3.45
CA GLU A 170 11.92 7.70 3.86
C GLU A 170 13.03 8.66 4.31
N LEU A 171 14.17 8.14 4.77
CA LEU A 171 15.34 8.96 5.12
C LEU A 171 15.95 9.69 3.92
N ASN A 172 15.74 9.16 2.71
CA ASN A 172 16.35 9.61 1.46
C ASN A 172 15.34 10.23 0.49
N TYR A 173 14.12 10.52 0.91
CA TYR A 173 13.11 11.09 0.04
C TYR A 173 13.49 12.49 -0.45
N ASP A 174 13.32 12.71 -1.77
CA ASP A 174 13.43 14.04 -2.39
C ASP A 174 12.06 14.73 -2.37
N PHE A 175 11.85 15.59 -1.37
CA PHE A 175 10.59 16.31 -1.19
C PHE A 175 10.29 17.33 -2.29
N SER A 176 11.21 17.56 -3.24
CA SER A 176 10.91 18.39 -4.43
C SER A 176 10.00 17.67 -5.44
N THR A 177 9.93 16.34 -5.37
CA THR A 177 9.14 15.49 -6.27
C THR A 177 7.94 14.83 -5.61
N ILE A 178 7.86 14.87 -4.28
CA ILE A 178 6.80 14.22 -3.49
C ILE A 178 5.62 15.17 -3.32
N GLU A 179 4.42 14.67 -3.56
CA GLU A 179 3.18 15.42 -3.48
C GLU A 179 2.35 15.01 -2.26
N LEU A 180 1.91 15.99 -1.46
CA LEU A 180 0.87 15.79 -0.46
C LEU A 180 -0.49 15.88 -1.16
N VAL A 181 -1.12 14.73 -1.40
CA VAL A 181 -2.41 14.62 -2.09
C VAL A 181 -3.55 15.16 -1.22
N GLY A 182 -3.53 14.84 0.09
CA GLY A 182 -4.58 15.28 0.99
C GLY A 182 -4.77 14.37 2.20
N ARG A 183 -6.01 14.32 2.68
CA ARG A 183 -6.46 13.40 3.74
C ARG A 183 -7.32 12.29 3.15
N SER A 184 -7.24 11.12 3.78
CA SER A 184 -8.05 9.96 3.42
C SER A 184 -8.43 9.18 4.68
N VAL A 185 -9.11 8.04 4.52
CA VAL A 185 -9.43 7.12 5.60
C VAL A 185 -9.03 5.71 5.17
N VAL A 186 -8.23 5.05 5.97
CA VAL A 186 -7.80 3.67 5.79
C VAL A 186 -8.20 2.88 7.04
N ASN A 187 -9.03 1.84 6.90
CA ASN A 187 -9.51 1.02 8.02
C ASN A 187 -10.10 1.83 9.21
N ASP A 188 -10.92 2.86 8.91
CA ASP A 188 -11.52 3.81 9.86
C ASP A 188 -10.53 4.79 10.53
N GLU A 189 -9.26 4.73 10.17
CA GLU A 189 -8.22 5.65 10.65
C GLU A 189 -8.03 6.79 9.67
N LYS A 190 -7.95 8.03 10.18
CA LYS A 190 -7.65 9.21 9.36
C LYS A 190 -6.17 9.25 9.02
N VAL A 191 -5.86 9.41 7.74
CA VAL A 191 -4.50 9.40 7.23
C VAL A 191 -4.21 10.60 6.34
N TYR A 192 -2.94 10.96 6.24
CA TYR A 192 -2.42 11.75 5.13
C TYR A 192 -2.04 10.82 3.98
N GLU A 193 -2.33 11.26 2.76
CA GLU A 193 -1.99 10.57 1.52
C GLU A 193 -0.86 11.33 0.84
N ILE A 194 0.26 10.64 0.61
CA ILE A 194 1.46 11.17 -0.03
C ILE A 194 1.76 10.35 -1.28
N LYS A 195 1.84 11.01 -2.43
CA LYS A 195 2.33 10.43 -3.67
C LYS A 195 3.86 10.56 -3.71
N VAL A 196 4.55 9.45 -3.52
CA VAL A 196 6.02 9.39 -3.48
C VAL A 196 6.61 9.37 -4.89
N THR A 197 5.99 8.55 -5.77
CA THR A 197 6.30 8.49 -7.21
C THR A 197 5.00 8.36 -8.01
N ASP A 198 5.08 8.34 -9.34
CA ASP A 198 3.90 8.08 -10.17
C ASP A 198 3.30 6.70 -9.94
N SER A 199 4.09 5.75 -9.45
CA SER A 199 3.68 4.37 -9.17
C SER A 199 3.46 4.07 -7.70
N LYS A 200 3.84 4.98 -6.76
CA LYS A 200 3.83 4.70 -5.32
C LYS A 200 3.14 5.79 -4.52
N THR A 201 2.14 5.39 -3.72
CA THR A 201 1.41 6.24 -2.79
C THR A 201 1.46 5.63 -1.38
N GLU A 202 1.74 6.44 -0.39
CA GLU A 202 1.83 6.04 1.02
C GLU A 202 0.81 6.80 1.88
N TYR A 203 0.33 6.13 2.92
CA TYR A 203 -0.70 6.63 3.82
C TYR A 203 -0.19 6.61 5.26
N TYR A 204 -0.15 7.78 5.88
CA TYR A 204 0.38 7.98 7.22
C TYR A 204 -0.73 8.38 8.20
N SER A 205 -0.83 7.69 9.32
CA SER A 205 -1.78 7.99 10.38
C SER A 205 -1.62 9.43 10.89
N ILE A 206 -2.72 10.16 11.00
CA ILE A 206 -2.73 11.50 11.60
C ILE A 206 -2.52 11.42 13.11
N GLU A 207 -2.97 10.33 13.74
CA GLU A 207 -2.92 10.15 15.19
C GLU A 207 -1.56 9.61 15.65
N SER A 208 -1.10 8.50 15.06
CA SER A 208 0.14 7.84 15.48
C SER A 208 1.40 8.29 14.76
N GLY A 209 1.25 8.92 13.59
CA GLY A 209 2.36 9.24 12.68
C GLY A 209 2.89 8.02 11.91
N LEU A 210 2.40 6.82 12.16
CA LEU A 210 2.89 5.60 11.52
C LEU A 210 2.36 5.45 10.09
N LYS A 211 3.13 4.78 9.23
CA LYS A 211 2.68 4.36 7.90
C LYS A 211 1.69 3.21 8.02
N ILE A 212 0.46 3.41 7.54
CA ILE A 212 -0.64 2.45 7.67
C ILE A 212 -0.81 1.64 6.39
N LYS A 213 -0.55 2.25 5.25
CA LYS A 213 -0.76 1.61 3.95
C LYS A 213 0.21 2.15 2.92
N GLU A 214 0.51 1.30 1.97
CA GLU A 214 1.23 1.63 0.75
C GLU A 214 0.50 1.03 -0.44
N VAL A 215 0.41 1.77 -1.54
CA VAL A 215 -0.12 1.29 -2.81
C VAL A 215 0.96 1.48 -3.86
N GLU A 216 1.34 0.40 -4.50
CA GLU A 216 2.35 0.42 -5.55
C GLU A 216 1.81 -0.20 -6.83
N THR A 217 2.06 0.46 -7.96
CA THR A 217 1.75 -0.06 -9.28
C THR A 217 3.05 -0.51 -9.95
N THR A 218 3.15 -1.78 -10.24
CA THR A 218 4.27 -2.37 -10.98
C THR A 218 3.82 -2.90 -12.33
N GLU A 219 4.73 -3.06 -13.28
CA GLU A 219 4.44 -3.64 -14.58
C GLU A 219 5.09 -5.04 -14.66
N ILE A 220 4.27 -6.06 -14.93
CA ILE A 220 4.72 -7.43 -15.14
C ILE A 220 4.19 -7.89 -16.50
N GLU A 221 5.09 -8.25 -17.43
CA GLU A 221 4.76 -8.70 -18.77
C GLU A 221 3.82 -7.75 -19.55
N GLY A 222 4.00 -6.44 -19.37
CA GLY A 222 3.17 -5.40 -20.02
C GLY A 222 1.81 -5.16 -19.34
N ASN A 223 1.53 -5.81 -18.23
CA ASN A 223 0.32 -5.59 -17.43
C ASN A 223 0.64 -4.79 -16.18
N GLN A 224 -0.13 -3.73 -15.93
CA GLN A 224 -0.05 -3.02 -14.67
C GLN A 224 -0.69 -3.83 -13.55
N ILE A 225 0.06 -4.06 -12.50
CA ILE A 225 -0.37 -4.78 -11.30
C ILE A 225 -0.30 -3.82 -10.12
N VAL A 226 -1.42 -3.63 -9.46
CA VAL A 226 -1.50 -2.83 -8.23
C VAL A 226 -1.32 -3.75 -7.04
N VAL A 227 -0.37 -3.43 -6.17
CA VAL A 227 -0.15 -4.10 -4.89
C VAL A 227 -0.50 -3.12 -3.78
N GLU A 228 -1.45 -3.49 -2.95
CA GLU A 228 -1.80 -2.75 -1.74
C GLU A 228 -1.23 -3.48 -0.54
N THR A 229 -0.37 -2.82 0.23
CA THR A 229 0.19 -3.33 1.47
C THR A 229 -0.35 -2.50 2.63
N THR A 230 -1.10 -3.13 3.53
CA THR A 230 -1.56 -2.52 4.79
C THR A 230 -0.69 -3.02 5.93
N VAL A 231 -0.20 -2.12 6.78
CA VAL A 231 0.52 -2.48 8.00
C VAL A 231 -0.50 -2.65 9.12
N ASN A 232 -0.62 -3.85 9.64
CA ASN A 232 -1.57 -4.18 10.70
C ASN A 232 -0.97 -4.00 12.09
N ASP A 233 0.34 -4.21 12.23
CA ASP A 233 1.02 -4.12 13.53
C ASP A 233 2.51 -3.77 13.37
N TYR A 234 3.08 -3.19 14.43
CA TYR A 234 4.49 -2.82 14.57
C TYR A 234 5.07 -3.45 15.82
N GLU A 235 6.34 -3.83 15.79
CA GLU A 235 7.10 -4.33 16.95
C GLU A 235 8.32 -3.44 17.16
N GLU A 236 8.61 -3.09 18.41
CA GLU A 236 9.81 -2.34 18.77
C GLU A 236 11.00 -3.29 18.96
N ILE A 237 12.03 -3.10 18.15
CA ILE A 237 13.29 -3.84 18.20
C ILE A 237 14.43 -2.85 18.39
N ASP A 238 15.09 -2.92 19.53
CA ASP A 238 16.26 -2.07 19.86
C ASP A 238 16.01 -0.57 19.62
N GLY A 239 14.81 -0.08 19.97
CA GLY A 239 14.42 1.32 19.83
C GLY A 239 13.95 1.72 18.42
N VAL A 240 13.70 0.76 17.54
CA VAL A 240 13.13 0.98 16.19
C VAL A 240 11.82 0.23 16.06
N LEU A 241 10.75 0.91 15.63
CA LEU A 241 9.48 0.27 15.27
C LEU A 241 9.56 -0.28 13.84
N ILE A 242 9.40 -1.58 13.71
CA ILE A 242 9.39 -2.31 12.43
C ILE A 242 8.00 -2.93 12.23
N PRO A 243 7.41 -2.90 11.03
CA PRO A 243 6.19 -3.66 10.74
C PRO A 243 6.35 -5.14 11.15
N SER A 244 5.42 -5.65 11.98
CA SER A 244 5.42 -7.05 12.45
C SER A 244 4.30 -7.87 11.82
N GLU A 245 3.26 -7.23 11.30
CA GLU A 245 2.21 -7.87 10.52
C GLU A 245 1.78 -6.95 9.37
N ILE A 246 1.75 -7.50 8.16
CA ILE A 246 1.23 -6.80 6.98
C ILE A 246 0.17 -7.63 6.28
N ASN A 247 -0.75 -6.96 5.57
CA ASN A 247 -1.69 -7.60 4.64
C ASN A 247 -1.43 -7.07 3.23
N GLN A 248 -1.24 -7.98 2.28
CA GLN A 248 -1.06 -7.64 0.86
C GLN A 248 -2.26 -8.08 0.04
N VAL A 249 -2.78 -7.17 -0.77
CA VAL A 249 -3.85 -7.42 -1.73
C VAL A 249 -3.32 -7.11 -3.13
N THR A 250 -3.45 -8.07 -4.04
CA THR A 250 -3.06 -7.87 -5.44
C THR A 250 -3.97 -8.66 -6.38
N PRO A 251 -4.36 -8.10 -7.54
CA PRO A 251 -5.12 -8.84 -8.56
C PRO A 251 -4.37 -10.05 -9.13
N ALA A 252 -3.04 -10.07 -9.06
CA ALA A 252 -2.23 -11.20 -9.51
C ALA A 252 -2.45 -12.47 -8.66
N LEU A 253 -2.86 -12.29 -7.39
CA LEU A 253 -3.24 -13.37 -6.48
C LEU A 253 -4.64 -13.05 -5.93
N PRO A 254 -5.73 -13.48 -6.63
CA PRO A 254 -7.10 -13.12 -6.25
C PRO A 254 -7.56 -13.92 -5.02
N ILE A 255 -6.91 -13.69 -3.88
CA ILE A 255 -7.27 -14.26 -2.59
C ILE A 255 -8.20 -13.27 -1.89
N PRO A 256 -9.45 -13.68 -1.57
CA PRO A 256 -10.37 -12.80 -0.85
C PRO A 256 -9.75 -12.30 0.47
N GLY A 257 -9.66 -10.98 0.62
CA GLY A 257 -9.07 -10.34 1.80
C GLY A 257 -7.54 -10.23 1.76
N GLY A 258 -6.87 -10.74 0.70
CA GLY A 258 -5.42 -10.67 0.56
C GLY A 258 -4.66 -11.73 1.36
N ILE A 259 -3.36 -11.51 1.49
CA ILE A 259 -2.42 -12.39 2.21
C ILE A 259 -1.92 -11.66 3.44
N THR A 260 -2.21 -12.17 4.62
CA THR A 260 -1.63 -11.66 5.87
C THR A 260 -0.30 -12.35 6.15
N ILE A 261 0.78 -11.58 6.21
CA ILE A 261 2.13 -12.03 6.54
C ILE A 261 2.45 -11.57 7.96
N LYS A 262 2.77 -12.54 8.83
CA LYS A 262 3.23 -12.28 10.20
C LYS A 262 4.73 -12.52 10.27
N PHE A 263 5.46 -11.51 10.71
CA PHE A 263 6.89 -11.60 10.90
C PHE A 263 7.17 -12.16 12.29
N SER A 264 7.64 -13.40 12.34
CA SER A 264 7.87 -14.15 13.58
C SER A 264 9.23 -13.85 14.21
N LYS A 265 10.12 -13.23 13.46
CA LYS A 265 11.47 -12.89 13.91
C LYS A 265 11.98 -11.69 13.13
N ILE A 266 12.30 -10.64 13.86
CA ILE A 266 12.93 -9.44 13.33
C ILE A 266 14.23 -9.22 14.10
N LYS A 267 15.32 -8.96 13.40
CA LYS A 267 16.62 -8.64 13.99
C LYS A 267 17.25 -7.46 13.27
N LEU A 268 17.82 -6.56 14.04
CA LEU A 268 18.67 -5.49 13.55
C LEU A 268 20.16 -5.88 13.69
N ASP A 269 20.97 -5.21 12.91
CA ASP A 269 22.44 -5.23 13.02
C ASP A 269 23.07 -6.63 12.94
N VAL A 270 22.45 -7.55 12.15
CA VAL A 270 23.05 -8.84 11.85
C VAL A 270 24.28 -8.66 10.96
N LYS A 271 25.31 -9.45 11.18
CA LYS A 271 26.51 -9.41 10.33
C LYS A 271 26.15 -9.90 8.94
N THR A 272 26.48 -9.08 7.94
CA THR A 272 26.30 -9.40 6.52
C THR A 272 27.63 -9.37 5.78
N SER A 273 27.67 -10.08 4.68
CA SER A 273 28.78 -10.12 3.72
C SER A 273 28.23 -10.11 2.29
N ASP A 274 29.02 -9.72 1.31
CA ASP A 274 28.60 -9.73 -0.10
C ASP A 274 28.13 -11.11 -0.58
N SER A 275 28.61 -12.20 0.06
CA SER A 275 28.18 -13.56 -0.27
C SER A 275 26.75 -13.88 0.11
N ASP A 276 26.17 -13.14 1.05
CA ASP A 276 24.76 -13.35 1.47
C ASP A 276 23.79 -12.83 0.41
N PHE A 277 24.26 -11.97 -0.50
CA PHE A 277 23.48 -11.34 -1.56
C PHE A 277 23.89 -11.85 -2.97
N ASN A 278 24.09 -13.16 -3.11
CA ASN A 278 24.45 -13.80 -4.38
C ASN A 278 23.44 -14.89 -4.81
#